data_04d292ceaaa1aafd840793d39c4acd77
#
_entry.id   04d292ceaaa1aafd840793d39c4acd77
#
_cell.length_a   1.000
_cell.length_b   1.000
_cell.length_c   1.000
_cell.angle_alpha   90.00
_cell.angle_beta   90.00
_cell.angle_gamma   90.00
#
_symmetry.space_group_name_H-M   'P 1'
#
loop_
_entity.id
_entity.type
_entity.pdbx_description
1 polymer ?
#
loop_
_entity_poly.entity_id
_entity_poly.type
_entity_poly.pdbx_seq_one_letter_code
_entity_poly.pdbx_strand_id
1 'polypeptide(L)'
;VLGFLALEGPLAQAELAERMHLEPATLVGILDRMERDGWIKRLACHNDRRRKLIHPQPSAKPVWTKIVACVKRVRARATHGMKPSELATLKRLLNQVQKNINQGLSALETVS
;
A
#
# COMPACT_ATOMS: atom_id res chain seq x y z
N VAL A 1 -4.31 0.39 1.89
CA VAL A 1 -4.16 1.83 2.23
C VAL A 1 -3.24 2.03 3.43
N LEU A 2 -3.56 1.46 4.57
CA LEU A 2 -2.77 1.67 5.79
C LEU A 2 -1.31 1.23 5.65
N GLY A 3 -1.05 0.18 4.90
CA GLY A 3 0.30 -0.32 4.66
C GLY A 3 1.20 0.71 3.97
N PHE A 4 0.70 1.35 2.94
CA PHE A 4 1.45 2.39 2.23
C PHE A 4 1.66 3.63 3.11
N LEU A 5 0.65 4.03 3.88
CA LEU A 5 0.77 5.15 4.80
C LEU A 5 1.78 4.87 5.93
N ALA A 6 1.85 3.63 6.39
CA ALA A 6 2.82 3.21 7.40
C ALA A 6 4.26 3.24 6.89
N LEU A 7 4.47 2.88 5.62
CA LEU A 7 5.80 2.82 5.00
C LEU A 7 6.30 4.17 4.51
N GLU A 8 5.42 4.95 3.88
CA GLU A 8 5.80 6.17 3.16
C GLU A 8 5.33 7.46 3.84
N GLY A 9 4.51 7.35 4.89
CA GLY A 9 3.89 8.50 5.52
C GLY A 9 2.67 8.99 4.72
N PRO A 10 2.19 10.20 5.01
CA PRO A 10 1.02 10.74 4.30
C PRO A 10 1.24 10.82 2.79
N LEU A 11 0.25 10.39 2.03
CA LEU A 11 0.29 10.37 0.58
C LEU A 11 -0.93 11.09 0.01
N ALA A 12 -0.76 11.71 -1.17
CA ALA A 12 -1.87 12.25 -1.92
C ALA A 12 -2.71 11.10 -2.49
N GLN A 13 -4.01 11.35 -2.70
CA GLN A 13 -4.93 10.35 -3.21
C GLN A 13 -4.49 9.76 -4.55
N ALA A 14 -4.01 10.61 -5.47
CA ALA A 14 -3.51 10.16 -6.77
C ALA A 14 -2.28 9.27 -6.63
N GLU A 15 -1.36 9.61 -5.75
CA GLU A 15 -0.18 8.79 -5.47
C GLU A 15 -0.55 7.43 -4.89
N LEU A 16 -1.52 7.41 -3.99
CA LEU A 16 -2.00 6.18 -3.36
C LEU A 16 -2.69 5.27 -4.37
N ALA A 17 -3.52 5.84 -5.26
CA ALA A 17 -4.17 5.10 -6.33
C ALA A 17 -3.15 4.44 -7.25
N GLU A 18 -2.11 5.17 -7.61
CA GLU A 18 -1.01 4.67 -8.44
C GLU A 18 -0.29 3.51 -7.76
N ARG A 19 0.06 3.64 -6.48
CA ARG A 19 0.74 2.59 -5.73
C ARG A 19 -0.09 1.32 -5.58
N MET A 20 -1.41 1.47 -5.46
CA MET A 20 -2.33 0.35 -5.28
C MET A 20 -2.83 -0.22 -6.61
N HIS A 21 -2.47 0.38 -7.73
CA HIS A 21 -2.97 0.01 -9.07
C HIS A 21 -4.49 -0.03 -9.12
N LEU A 22 -5.13 0.99 -8.52
CA LEU A 22 -6.58 1.14 -8.48
C LEU A 22 -7.03 2.36 -9.30
N GLU A 23 -8.23 2.25 -9.87
CA GLU A 23 -8.89 3.40 -10.46
C GLU A 23 -9.17 4.44 -9.37
N PRO A 24 -8.96 5.76 -9.65
CA PRO A 24 -9.19 6.80 -8.66
C PRO A 24 -10.58 6.77 -8.05
N ALA A 25 -11.62 6.50 -8.84
CA ALA A 25 -12.99 6.42 -8.35
C ALA A 25 -13.19 5.29 -7.34
N THR A 26 -12.55 4.14 -7.56
CA THR A 26 -12.59 3.00 -6.64
C THR A 26 -11.94 3.37 -5.31
N LEU A 27 -10.78 4.03 -5.37
CA LEU A 27 -10.07 4.45 -4.17
C LEU A 27 -10.87 5.48 -3.36
N VAL A 28 -11.55 6.42 -4.02
CA VAL A 28 -12.41 7.41 -3.34
C VAL A 28 -13.43 6.71 -2.43
N GLY A 29 -14.10 5.69 -2.93
CA GLY A 29 -15.07 4.93 -2.15
C GLY A 29 -14.46 4.25 -0.92
N ILE A 30 -13.27 3.69 -1.09
CA ILE A 30 -12.53 3.06 0.02
C ILE A 30 -12.15 4.11 1.07
N LEU A 31 -11.58 5.23 0.63
CA LEU A 31 -11.15 6.31 1.52
C LEU A 31 -12.33 6.96 2.26
N ASP A 32 -13.46 7.12 1.60
CA ASP A 32 -14.68 7.66 2.22
C ASP A 32 -15.12 6.77 3.39
N ARG A 33 -15.10 5.46 3.22
CA ARG A 33 -15.43 4.52 4.29
C ARG A 33 -14.43 4.55 5.43
N MET A 34 -13.14 4.61 5.09
CA MET A 34 -12.07 4.67 6.10
C MET A 34 -12.12 5.98 6.91
N GLU A 35 -12.43 7.09 6.27
CA GLU A 35 -12.58 8.38 6.95
C GLU A 35 -13.81 8.38 7.85
N ARG A 36 -14.93 7.82 7.37
CA ARG A 36 -16.13 7.66 8.18
C ARG A 36 -15.88 6.81 9.43
N ASP A 37 -15.06 5.76 9.31
CA ASP A 37 -14.71 4.89 10.43
C ASP A 37 -13.62 5.51 11.33
N GLY A 38 -13.09 6.68 10.97
CA GLY A 38 -12.13 7.40 11.77
C GLY A 38 -10.68 6.93 11.64
N TRP A 39 -10.37 6.08 10.66
CA TRP A 39 -9.02 5.52 10.49
C TRP A 39 -8.06 6.44 9.73
N ILE A 40 -8.60 7.31 8.91
CA ILE A 40 -7.82 8.29 8.14
C ILE A 40 -8.48 9.65 8.18
N LYS A 41 -7.71 10.69 7.83
CA LYS A 41 -8.20 12.03 7.55
C LYS A 41 -7.56 12.56 6.27
N ARG A 42 -8.33 13.29 5.51
CA ARG A 42 -7.84 14.03 4.35
C ARG A 42 -7.56 15.46 4.79
N LEU A 43 -6.30 15.85 4.77
CA LEU A 43 -5.87 17.18 5.20
C LEU A 43 -5.20 17.92 4.05
N ALA A 44 -5.47 19.22 3.92
CA ALA A 44 -4.83 20.05 2.90
C ALA A 44 -3.32 20.10 3.11
N CYS A 45 -2.58 20.05 2.00
CA CYS A 45 -1.14 20.20 2.04
C CYS A 45 -0.74 21.62 2.44
N HIS A 46 0.32 21.76 3.22
CA HIS A 46 0.83 23.05 3.68
C HIS A 46 1.17 23.99 2.53
N ASN A 47 1.72 23.48 1.45
CA ASN A 47 2.22 24.25 0.31
C ASN A 47 1.20 24.39 -0.82
N ASP A 48 0.15 23.58 -0.83
CA ASP A 48 -0.88 23.60 -1.85
C ASP A 48 -2.21 23.15 -1.26
N ARG A 49 -3.11 24.10 -1.04
CA ARG A 49 -4.44 23.83 -0.46
C ARG A 49 -5.33 22.98 -1.35
N ARG A 50 -5.02 22.88 -2.65
CA ARG A 50 -5.76 22.05 -3.61
C ARG A 50 -5.39 20.58 -3.45
N ARG A 51 -4.19 20.31 -2.95
CA ARG A 51 -3.69 18.95 -2.76
C ARG A 51 -4.00 18.49 -1.34
N LYS A 52 -4.79 17.42 -1.23
CA LYS A 52 -5.09 16.79 0.05
C LYS A 52 -4.24 15.56 0.24
N LEU A 53 -3.67 15.43 1.42
CA LEU A 53 -2.91 14.26 1.83
C LEU A 53 -3.75 13.39 2.73
N ILE A 54 -3.59 12.09 2.57
CA ILE A 54 -4.25 11.08 3.40
C ILE A 54 -3.37 10.83 4.61
N HIS A 55 -3.89 11.09 5.80
CA HIS A 55 -3.18 10.89 7.06
C HIS A 55 -3.81 9.75 7.85
N PRO A 56 -3.02 8.76 8.34
CA PRO A 56 -3.55 7.77 9.26
C PRO A 56 -3.87 8.45 10.59
N GLN A 57 -4.95 8.00 11.24
CA GLN A 57 -5.36 8.51 12.54
C GLN A 57 -4.92 7.56 13.65
N PRO A 58 -4.78 8.04 14.90
CA PRO A 58 -4.40 7.17 16.02
C PRO A 58 -5.32 5.97 16.20
N SER A 59 -6.60 6.11 15.88
CA SER A 59 -7.59 5.02 15.93
C SER A 59 -7.31 3.89 14.94
N ALA A 60 -6.50 4.12 13.91
CA ALA A 60 -6.08 3.09 12.97
C ALA A 60 -5.00 2.17 13.53
N LYS A 61 -4.31 2.56 14.59
CA LYS A 61 -3.20 1.79 15.16
C LYS A 61 -3.60 0.38 15.62
N PRO A 62 -4.71 0.18 16.37
CA PRO A 62 -5.16 -1.18 16.71
C PRO A 62 -5.51 -2.02 15.48
N VAL A 63 -6.13 -1.40 14.47
CA VAL A 63 -6.47 -2.08 13.21
C VAL A 63 -5.19 -2.51 12.49
N TRP A 64 -4.22 -1.61 12.38
CA TRP A 64 -2.93 -1.89 11.76
C TRP A 64 -2.18 -3.01 12.48
N THR A 65 -2.20 -3.03 13.81
CA THR A 65 -1.58 -4.09 14.60
C THR A 65 -2.18 -5.47 14.27
N LYS A 66 -3.51 -5.53 14.13
CA LYS A 66 -4.21 -6.77 13.74
C LYS A 66 -3.84 -7.21 12.32
N ILE A 67 -3.74 -6.27 11.40
CA ILE A 67 -3.35 -6.54 10.01
C ILE A 67 -1.93 -7.14 9.98
N VAL A 68 -0.98 -6.52 10.67
CA VAL A 68 0.41 -7.00 10.75
C VAL A 68 0.48 -8.40 11.33
N ALA A 69 -0.26 -8.67 12.41
CA ALA A 69 -0.31 -10.00 13.02
C ALA A 69 -0.87 -11.04 12.04
N CYS A 70 -1.91 -10.70 11.30
CA CYS A 70 -2.50 -11.57 10.29
C CYS A 70 -1.50 -11.88 9.16
N VAL A 71 -0.82 -10.85 8.64
CA VAL A 71 0.20 -11.01 7.59
C VAL A 71 1.34 -11.92 8.06
N LYS A 72 1.81 -11.73 9.29
CA LYS A 72 2.87 -12.57 9.86
C LYS A 72 2.45 -14.04 9.96
N ARG A 73 1.21 -14.31 10.37
CA ARG A 73 0.68 -15.69 10.43
C ARG A 73 0.60 -16.33 9.05
N VAL A 74 0.10 -15.61 8.07
CA VAL A 74 -0.01 -16.10 6.68
C VAL A 74 1.37 -16.39 6.12
N ARG A 75 2.33 -15.49 6.31
CA ARG A 75 3.72 -15.68 5.87
C ARG A 75 4.36 -16.89 6.54
N ALA A 76 4.17 -17.07 7.84
CA ALA A 76 4.72 -18.20 8.56
C ALA A 76 4.20 -19.54 8.02
N ARG A 77 2.90 -19.61 7.70
CA ARG A 77 2.29 -20.80 7.10
C ARG A 77 2.79 -21.03 5.69
N ALA A 78 2.86 -19.96 4.88
CA ALA A 78 3.29 -20.04 3.48
C ALA A 78 4.76 -20.45 3.35
N THR A 79 5.61 -20.08 4.30
CA THR A 79 7.05 -20.37 4.28
C THR A 79 7.46 -21.50 5.22
N HIS A 80 6.49 -22.25 5.74
CA HIS A 80 6.76 -23.37 6.65
C HIS A 80 7.69 -24.39 5.98
N GLY A 81 8.74 -24.78 6.70
CA GLY A 81 9.72 -25.74 6.21
C GLY A 81 10.82 -25.14 5.32
N MET A 82 10.75 -23.85 5.01
CA MET A 82 11.81 -23.18 4.25
C MET A 82 13.00 -22.82 5.14
N LYS A 83 14.20 -23.03 4.60
CA LYS A 83 15.44 -22.56 5.23
C LYS A 83 15.59 -21.06 5.02
N PRO A 84 16.33 -20.33 5.90
CA PRO A 84 16.56 -18.90 5.69
C PRO A 84 17.13 -18.53 4.31
N SER A 85 18.04 -19.36 3.79
CA SER A 85 18.62 -19.17 2.46
C SER A 85 17.59 -19.30 1.34
N GLU A 86 16.68 -20.27 1.46
CA GLU A 86 15.60 -20.48 0.51
C GLU A 86 14.62 -19.33 0.51
N LEU A 87 14.29 -18.83 1.71
CA LEU A 87 13.41 -17.66 1.86
C LEU A 87 14.02 -16.41 1.23
N ALA A 88 15.33 -16.20 1.43
CA ALA A 88 16.05 -15.07 0.82
C ALA A 88 16.02 -15.17 -0.72
N THR A 89 16.21 -16.37 -1.26
CA THR A 89 16.15 -16.62 -2.70
C THR A 89 14.74 -16.35 -3.24
N LEU A 90 13.70 -16.80 -2.54
CA LEU A 90 12.31 -16.57 -2.93
C LEU A 90 12.00 -15.07 -3.00
N LYS A 91 12.39 -14.32 -1.97
CA LYS A 91 12.19 -12.86 -1.93
C LYS A 91 12.89 -12.18 -3.09
N ARG A 92 14.13 -12.55 -3.39
CA ARG A 92 14.90 -12.01 -4.50
C ARG A 92 14.20 -12.27 -5.84
N LEU A 93 13.74 -13.49 -6.06
CA LEU A 93 13.07 -13.87 -7.30
C LEU A 93 11.73 -13.17 -7.46
N LEU A 94 10.93 -13.06 -6.39
CA LEU A 94 9.66 -12.34 -6.43
C LEU A 94 9.86 -10.86 -6.71
N ASN A 95 10.87 -10.24 -6.14
CA ASN A 95 11.22 -8.85 -6.43
C ASN A 95 11.62 -8.66 -7.88
N GLN A 96 12.33 -9.62 -8.47
CA GLN A 96 12.71 -9.59 -9.89
C GLN A 96 11.45 -9.68 -10.77
N VAL A 97 10.51 -10.55 -10.44
CA VAL A 97 9.24 -10.68 -11.17
C VAL A 97 8.45 -9.38 -11.11
N GLN A 98 8.33 -8.78 -9.93
CA GLN A 98 7.63 -7.52 -9.74
C GLN A 98 8.27 -6.39 -10.55
N LYS A 99 9.59 -6.30 -10.53
CA LYS A 99 10.34 -5.30 -11.30
C LYS A 99 10.08 -5.45 -12.79
N ASN A 100 10.10 -6.68 -13.31
CA ASN A 100 9.85 -6.96 -14.72
C ASN A 100 8.43 -6.58 -15.12
N ILE A 101 7.44 -6.89 -14.29
CA ILE A 101 6.04 -6.54 -14.54
C ILE A 101 5.88 -5.02 -14.58
N ASN A 102 6.46 -4.30 -13.62
CA ASN A 102 6.38 -2.84 -13.57
C ASN A 102 7.02 -2.18 -14.79
N GLN A 103 8.16 -2.69 -15.25
CA GLN A 103 8.83 -2.21 -16.46
C GLN A 103 7.99 -2.52 -17.72
N GLY A 104 7.39 -3.71 -17.78
CA GLY A 104 6.51 -4.10 -18.87
C GLY A 104 5.27 -3.22 -18.96
N LEU A 105 4.66 -2.87 -17.83
CA LEU A 105 3.52 -1.95 -17.79
C LEU A 105 3.91 -0.56 -18.27
N SER A 106 5.06 -0.05 -17.83
CA SER A 106 5.57 1.24 -18.28
C SER A 106 5.83 1.27 -19.78
N ALA A 107 6.38 0.19 -20.34
CA ALA A 107 6.60 0.05 -21.77
C ALA A 107 5.30 0.06 -22.56
N LEU A 108 4.26 -0.61 -22.06
CA LEU A 108 2.94 -0.64 -22.68
C LEU A 108 2.28 0.74 -22.67
N GLU A 109 2.40 1.47 -21.57
CA GLU A 109 1.89 2.84 -21.46
C GLU A 109 2.59 3.78 -22.42
N THR A 110 3.88 3.59 -22.66
CA THR A 110 4.67 4.42 -23.59
C THR A 110 4.29 4.18 -25.05
N VAL A 111 3.87 2.97 -25.39
CA VAL A 111 3.50 2.58 -26.76
C VAL A 111 2.05 3.00 -27.11
N SER A 112 1.21 3.11 -26.10
CA SER A 112 -0.18 3.54 -26.31
C SER A 112 -0.30 5.07 -26.34
#